data_a298cd342beaac12a74553c375dfcc59
#
_entry.id   a298cd342beaac12a74553c375dfcc59
#
_cell.length_a   1.000
_cell.length_b   1.000
_cell.length_c   1.000
_cell.angle_alpha   90.00
_cell.angle_beta   90.00
_cell.angle_gamma   90.00
#
_symmetry.space_group_name_H-M   'P 1'
#
loop_
_entity.id
_entity.type
_entity.pdbx_description
1 polymer ?
#
loop_
_entity_poly.entity_id
_entity_poly.type
_entity_poly.pdbx_seq_one_letter_code
_entity_poly.pdbx_strand_id
1 'polypeptide(L)'
;NTAEDLHMSGHYVSPDVDTVTYLFAGILNTDTWWGIKGDTLDTYHAMEKIGYKEPLPLGERDRATNIARTAFMQSGMTLTEATQKICAGYGISAKILPMSDQEVTSYVVTEDGSLMHYQEYWVGKRGNVPISGIRRVTADGEPLAASDAVISAIEESDGVIIGPSNPVTS
;
A
#
# COMPACT_ATOMS: atom_id res chain seq x y z
N ASN A 1 1.28 -6.84 0.57
CA ASN A 1 0.27 -6.55 1.59
C ASN A 1 -0.53 -5.31 1.16
N THR A 2 -1.86 -5.33 1.30
CA THR A 2 -2.74 -4.20 1.02
C THR A 2 -3.55 -3.78 2.27
N ALA A 3 -3.35 -4.46 3.39
CA ALA A 3 -4.05 -4.15 4.64
C ALA A 3 -3.54 -2.89 5.36
N GLU A 4 -2.53 -2.25 4.80
CA GLU A 4 -1.94 -1.00 5.25
C GLU A 4 -2.12 0.13 4.23
N ASP A 5 -2.87 -0.15 3.16
CA ASP A 5 -3.28 0.85 2.18
C ASP A 5 -4.16 1.93 2.84
N LEU A 6 -4.10 3.12 2.31
CA LEU A 6 -4.81 4.26 2.89
C LEU A 6 -5.27 5.26 1.84
N HIS A 7 -6.35 5.96 2.17
CA HIS A 7 -6.74 7.15 1.42
C HIS A 7 -6.03 8.39 2.00
N MET A 8 -5.29 9.09 1.17
CA MET A 8 -4.59 10.31 1.55
C MET A 8 -4.75 11.36 0.46
N SER A 9 -5.22 12.54 0.83
CA SER A 9 -5.42 13.69 -0.08
C SER A 9 -6.24 13.34 -1.33
N GLY A 10 -7.24 12.47 -1.17
CA GLY A 10 -8.11 12.02 -2.26
C GLY A 10 -7.52 10.92 -3.14
N HIS A 11 -6.35 10.38 -2.81
CA HIS A 11 -5.71 9.31 -3.58
C HIS A 11 -5.66 8.01 -2.76
N TYR A 12 -5.78 6.89 -3.46
CA TYR A 12 -5.53 5.56 -2.91
C TYR A 12 -4.04 5.27 -2.97
N VAL A 13 -3.42 5.14 -1.81
CA VAL A 13 -1.98 4.91 -1.62
C VAL A 13 -1.78 3.48 -1.17
N SER A 14 -0.93 2.73 -1.88
CA SER A 14 -0.63 1.32 -1.60
C SER A 14 0.88 1.13 -1.46
N PRO A 15 1.45 1.42 -0.28
CA PRO A 15 2.90 1.54 -0.09
C PRO A 15 3.67 0.27 -0.43
N ASP A 16 3.16 -0.91 -0.05
CA ASP A 16 3.82 -2.19 -0.29
C ASP A 16 3.82 -2.55 -1.78
N VAL A 17 2.67 -2.35 -2.45
CA VAL A 17 2.54 -2.58 -3.89
C VAL A 17 3.45 -1.63 -4.67
N ASP A 18 3.52 -0.36 -4.26
CA ASP A 18 4.36 0.65 -4.91
C ASP A 18 5.84 0.35 -4.73
N THR A 19 6.27 -0.04 -3.53
CA THR A 19 7.65 -0.43 -3.26
C THR A 19 8.09 -1.57 -4.18
N VAL A 20 7.27 -2.62 -4.32
CA VAL A 20 7.56 -3.75 -5.22
C VAL A 20 7.55 -3.30 -6.69
N THR A 21 6.59 -2.47 -7.08
CA THR A 21 6.49 -1.92 -8.43
C THR A 21 7.73 -1.10 -8.78
N TYR A 22 8.16 -0.19 -7.91
CA TYR A 22 9.36 0.63 -8.14
C TYR A 22 10.64 -0.18 -8.13
N LEU A 23 10.71 -1.26 -7.33
CA LEU A 23 11.84 -2.19 -7.35
C LEU A 23 11.96 -2.86 -8.72
N PHE A 24 10.86 -3.43 -9.25
CA PHE A 24 10.86 -4.09 -10.55
C PHE A 24 11.06 -3.11 -11.72
N ALA A 25 10.63 -1.87 -11.57
CA ALA A 25 10.91 -0.79 -12.52
C ALA A 25 12.35 -0.24 -12.45
N GLY A 26 13.14 -0.64 -11.45
CA GLY A 26 14.52 -0.14 -11.24
C GLY A 26 14.60 1.32 -10.80
N ILE A 27 13.53 1.87 -10.23
CA ILE A 27 13.42 3.29 -9.80
C ILE A 27 13.22 3.47 -8.29
N LEU A 28 13.21 2.37 -7.53
CA LEU A 28 13.05 2.42 -6.08
C LEU A 28 14.15 3.25 -5.43
N ASN A 29 13.80 4.07 -4.45
CA ASN A 29 14.76 4.72 -3.56
C ASN A 29 15.32 3.69 -2.57
N THR A 30 16.52 3.20 -2.83
CA THR A 30 17.17 2.17 -2.00
C THR A 30 17.78 2.69 -0.70
N ASP A 31 17.83 4.01 -0.49
CA ASP A 31 18.31 4.59 0.76
C ASP A 31 17.23 4.50 1.86
N THR A 32 15.99 4.65 1.47
CA THR A 32 14.82 4.58 2.36
C THR A 32 14.03 3.29 2.24
N TRP A 33 14.21 2.53 1.14
CA TRP A 33 13.43 1.36 0.75
C TRP A 33 11.94 1.65 0.52
N TRP A 34 11.61 2.88 0.17
CA TRP A 34 10.28 3.31 -0.26
C TRP A 34 10.38 4.58 -1.12
N GLY A 35 9.33 4.83 -1.92
CA GLY A 35 9.29 5.97 -2.84
C GLY A 35 10.24 5.83 -4.03
N ILE A 36 10.31 6.85 -4.87
CA ILE A 36 11.08 6.86 -6.12
C ILE A 36 12.41 7.59 -5.91
N LYS A 37 13.50 7.01 -6.41
CA LYS A 37 14.83 7.59 -6.31
C LYS A 37 14.92 8.96 -6.99
N GLY A 38 15.42 9.95 -6.25
CA GLY A 38 15.58 11.33 -6.74
C GLY A 38 14.24 12.02 -7.02
N ASP A 39 13.18 11.63 -6.34
CA ASP A 39 11.90 12.34 -6.37
C ASP A 39 11.97 13.64 -5.56
N THR A 40 11.07 14.58 -5.84
CA THR A 40 10.96 15.87 -5.14
C THR A 40 9.72 15.90 -4.25
N LEU A 41 9.66 16.86 -3.33
CA LEU A 41 8.55 17.04 -2.36
C LEU A 41 7.87 18.42 -2.52
N ASP A 42 7.88 18.98 -3.73
CA ASP A 42 7.41 20.34 -3.95
C ASP A 42 5.91 20.48 -3.64
N THR A 43 5.07 19.53 -4.08
CA THR A 43 3.65 19.50 -3.77
C THR A 43 3.41 19.33 -2.27
N TYR A 44 4.11 18.42 -1.60
CA TYR A 44 4.02 18.22 -0.16
C TYR A 44 4.29 19.53 0.60
N HIS A 45 5.39 20.20 0.30
CA HIS A 45 5.73 21.48 0.93
C HIS A 45 4.78 22.63 0.53
N ALA A 46 4.26 22.63 -0.69
CA ALA A 46 3.25 23.60 -1.10
C ALA A 46 1.94 23.44 -0.31
N MET A 47 1.53 22.20 -0.06
CA MET A 47 0.35 21.88 0.76
C MET A 47 0.55 22.31 2.22
N GLU A 48 1.74 22.06 2.80
CA GLU A 48 2.05 22.57 4.15
C GLU A 48 1.94 24.09 4.25
N LYS A 49 2.40 24.84 3.24
CA LYS A 49 2.33 26.31 3.21
C LYS A 49 0.90 26.85 3.22
N ILE A 50 -0.05 26.11 2.64
CA ILE A 50 -1.48 26.49 2.68
C ILE A 50 -2.24 25.91 3.87
N GLY A 51 -1.51 25.27 4.81
CA GLY A 51 -2.07 24.74 6.06
C GLY A 51 -2.60 23.31 5.99
N TYR A 52 -2.36 22.60 4.88
CA TYR A 52 -2.75 21.20 4.76
C TYR A 52 -1.53 20.29 4.98
N LYS A 53 -1.57 19.45 6.01
CA LYS A 53 -0.47 18.56 6.37
C LYS A 53 -0.84 17.11 6.10
N GLU A 54 -0.12 16.48 5.20
CA GLU A 54 -0.23 15.05 4.96
C GLU A 54 0.52 14.24 6.03
N PRO A 55 0.03 13.05 6.38
CA PRO A 55 0.70 12.18 7.35
C PRO A 55 2.02 11.60 6.82
N LEU A 56 2.14 11.44 5.50
CA LEU A 56 3.33 10.90 4.83
C LEU A 56 3.82 11.86 3.74
N PRO A 57 5.13 12.11 3.65
CA PRO A 57 5.71 12.92 2.58
C PRO A 57 5.76 12.09 1.29
N LEU A 58 4.81 12.29 0.36
CA LEU A 58 4.83 11.68 -0.97
C LEU A 58 5.59 12.56 -1.96
N GLY A 59 6.51 11.94 -2.70
CA GLY A 59 7.18 12.58 -3.82
C GLY A 59 6.25 12.81 -5.02
N GLU A 60 6.67 13.64 -5.96
CA GLU A 60 5.86 14.04 -7.13
C GLU A 60 5.53 12.86 -8.04
N ARG A 61 6.53 12.03 -8.35
CA ARG A 61 6.37 10.87 -9.23
C ARG A 61 5.62 9.73 -8.52
N ASP A 62 5.88 9.56 -7.23
CA ASP A 62 5.14 8.64 -6.39
C ASP A 62 3.65 9.06 -6.33
N ARG A 63 3.38 10.33 -6.08
CA ARG A 63 2.04 10.92 -6.13
C ARG A 63 1.35 10.70 -7.47
N ALA A 64 2.08 10.83 -8.60
CA ALA A 64 1.51 10.58 -9.92
C ALA A 64 1.05 9.12 -10.07
N THR A 65 1.78 8.15 -9.54
CA THR A 65 1.37 6.75 -9.50
C THR A 65 0.07 6.57 -8.71
N ASN A 66 -0.04 7.20 -7.54
CA ASN A 66 -1.23 7.12 -6.70
C ASN A 66 -2.46 7.80 -7.34
N ILE A 67 -2.26 8.95 -8.01
CA ILE A 67 -3.32 9.62 -8.80
C ILE A 67 -3.80 8.70 -9.93
N ALA A 68 -2.89 8.11 -10.70
CA ALA A 68 -3.23 7.23 -11.81
C ALA A 68 -3.99 5.98 -11.31
N ARG A 69 -3.51 5.34 -10.24
CA ARG A 69 -4.20 4.21 -9.59
C ARG A 69 -5.62 4.59 -9.22
N THR A 70 -5.77 5.70 -8.51
CA THR A 70 -7.07 6.19 -8.07
C THR A 70 -8.01 6.42 -9.24
N ALA A 71 -7.54 7.05 -10.32
CA ALA A 71 -8.34 7.28 -11.52
C ALA A 71 -8.76 5.97 -12.20
N PHE A 72 -7.88 4.97 -12.26
CA PHE A 72 -8.22 3.65 -12.80
C PHE A 72 -9.28 2.95 -11.94
N MET A 73 -9.13 2.96 -10.63
CA MET A 73 -10.11 2.37 -9.73
C MET A 73 -11.47 3.09 -9.79
N GLN A 74 -11.48 4.41 -9.87
CA GLN A 74 -12.71 5.20 -10.07
C GLN A 74 -13.39 4.93 -11.43
N SER A 75 -12.63 4.48 -12.43
CA SER A 75 -13.20 4.03 -13.71
C SER A 75 -13.78 2.61 -13.68
N GLY A 76 -13.75 1.94 -12.52
CA GLY A 76 -14.30 0.60 -12.29
C GLY A 76 -13.29 -0.54 -12.34
N MET A 77 -11.98 -0.25 -12.44
CA MET A 77 -10.94 -1.27 -12.35
C MET A 77 -10.74 -1.72 -10.90
N THR A 78 -10.42 -2.99 -10.71
CA THR A 78 -9.95 -3.50 -9.42
C THR A 78 -8.53 -2.97 -9.11
N LEU A 79 -8.09 -3.11 -7.87
CA LEU A 79 -6.71 -2.77 -7.50
C LEU A 79 -5.68 -3.61 -8.29
N THR A 80 -5.98 -4.88 -8.53
CA THR A 80 -5.17 -5.78 -9.36
C THR A 80 -5.06 -5.25 -10.79
N GLU A 81 -6.17 -4.88 -11.44
CA GLU A 81 -6.18 -4.35 -12.80
C GLU A 81 -5.44 -3.00 -12.91
N ALA A 82 -5.66 -2.11 -11.96
CA ALA A 82 -4.97 -0.83 -11.87
C ALA A 82 -3.45 -1.02 -11.70
N THR A 83 -3.04 -1.96 -10.83
CA THR A 83 -1.63 -2.30 -10.62
C THR A 83 -0.99 -2.86 -11.90
N GLN A 84 -1.66 -3.77 -12.59
CA GLN A 84 -1.16 -4.32 -13.86
C GLN A 84 -0.98 -3.22 -14.92
N LYS A 85 -1.91 -2.28 -15.00
CA LYS A 85 -1.83 -1.15 -15.94
C LYS A 85 -0.66 -0.22 -15.63
N ILE A 86 -0.40 0.06 -14.35
CA ILE A 86 0.76 0.82 -13.88
C ILE A 86 2.05 0.07 -14.22
N CYS A 87 2.12 -1.23 -13.92
CA CYS A 87 3.27 -2.07 -14.24
C CYS A 87 3.60 -2.07 -15.74
N ALA A 88 2.58 -2.18 -16.59
CA ALA A 88 2.74 -2.08 -18.04
C ALA A 88 3.30 -0.71 -18.45
N GLY A 89 2.85 0.38 -17.83
CA GLY A 89 3.37 1.73 -18.05
C GLY A 89 4.84 1.89 -17.67
N TYR A 90 5.28 1.19 -16.63
CA TYR A 90 6.69 1.12 -16.22
C TYR A 90 7.53 0.08 -16.98
N GLY A 91 6.94 -0.66 -17.93
CA GLY A 91 7.64 -1.69 -18.71
C GLY A 91 7.98 -2.95 -17.92
N ILE A 92 7.27 -3.21 -16.83
CA ILE A 92 7.48 -4.39 -15.98
C ILE A 92 6.80 -5.60 -16.63
N SER A 93 7.56 -6.68 -16.86
CA SER A 93 7.05 -7.94 -17.42
C SER A 93 6.53 -8.92 -16.36
N ALA A 94 6.99 -8.78 -15.12
CA ALA A 94 6.52 -9.60 -14.01
C ALA A 94 5.09 -9.23 -13.61
N LYS A 95 4.31 -10.20 -13.16
CA LYS A 95 2.99 -9.95 -12.56
C LYS A 95 3.18 -9.54 -11.10
N ILE A 96 2.85 -8.31 -10.77
CA ILE A 96 2.76 -7.81 -9.39
C ILE A 96 1.28 -7.85 -9.02
N LEU A 97 0.94 -8.65 -8.03
CA LEU A 97 -0.44 -8.89 -7.63
C LEU A 97 -0.65 -8.40 -6.20
N PRO A 98 -1.56 -7.44 -5.97
CA PRO A 98 -2.07 -7.13 -4.63
C PRO A 98 -2.67 -8.39 -3.99
N MET A 99 -2.52 -8.54 -2.68
CA MET A 99 -3.03 -9.74 -1.99
C MET A 99 -4.55 -9.89 -2.09
N SER A 100 -5.27 -8.77 -2.19
CA SER A 100 -6.73 -8.70 -2.28
C SER A 100 -7.13 -7.48 -3.11
N ASP A 101 -8.29 -7.55 -3.73
CA ASP A 101 -8.97 -6.40 -4.35
C ASP A 101 -9.97 -5.72 -3.39
N GLN A 102 -10.21 -6.30 -2.20
CA GLN A 102 -11.01 -5.67 -1.16
C GLN A 102 -10.22 -4.54 -0.50
N GLU A 103 -10.88 -3.44 -0.21
CA GLU A 103 -10.33 -2.41 0.65
C GLU A 103 -10.31 -2.92 2.09
N VAL A 104 -9.12 -3.05 2.66
CA VAL A 104 -8.91 -3.61 3.99
C VAL A 104 -8.03 -2.70 4.82
N THR A 105 -8.37 -2.55 6.09
CA THR A 105 -7.62 -1.74 7.04
C THR A 105 -7.16 -2.58 8.21
N SER A 106 -5.87 -2.48 8.54
CA SER A 106 -5.30 -3.06 9.74
C SER A 106 -5.46 -2.13 10.94
N TYR A 107 -5.99 -2.68 12.02
CA TYR A 107 -6.04 -2.06 13.33
C TYR A 107 -5.21 -2.87 14.34
N VAL A 108 -4.51 -2.18 15.21
CA VAL A 108 -3.96 -2.80 16.42
C VAL A 108 -5.02 -2.77 17.52
N VAL A 109 -5.09 -3.83 18.30
CA VAL A 109 -5.91 -3.91 19.51
C VAL A 109 -5.00 -3.60 20.68
N THR A 110 -5.22 -2.50 21.38
CA THR A 110 -4.47 -2.10 22.55
C THR A 110 -4.83 -2.97 23.77
N GLU A 111 -4.05 -2.92 24.84
CA GLU A 111 -4.31 -3.76 26.04
C GLU A 111 -5.65 -3.44 26.71
N ASP A 112 -6.16 -2.22 26.56
CA ASP A 112 -7.48 -1.81 27.06
C ASP A 112 -8.64 -2.22 26.12
N GLY A 113 -8.34 -2.90 24.99
CA GLY A 113 -9.31 -3.36 24.01
C GLY A 113 -9.71 -2.31 22.95
N SER A 114 -9.12 -1.12 22.98
CA SER A 114 -9.37 -0.08 21.98
C SER A 114 -8.76 -0.47 20.63
N LEU A 115 -9.35 0.00 19.54
CA LEU A 115 -8.80 -0.12 18.19
C LEU A 115 -8.06 1.17 17.82
N MET A 116 -6.83 1.01 17.35
CA MET A 116 -6.02 2.10 16.81
C MET A 116 -5.63 1.76 15.38
N HIS A 117 -5.76 2.70 14.45
CA HIS A 117 -5.32 2.50 13.07
C HIS A 117 -3.82 2.16 13.03
N TYR A 118 -3.42 1.19 12.19
CA TYR A 118 -2.04 0.71 12.15
C TYR A 118 -1.02 1.82 11.87
N GLN A 119 -1.34 2.75 10.96
CA GLN A 119 -0.46 3.88 10.64
C GLN A 119 -0.31 4.85 11.83
N GLU A 120 -1.37 5.07 12.61
CA GLU A 120 -1.27 5.85 13.84
C GLU A 120 -0.35 5.17 14.85
N TYR A 121 -0.50 3.85 15.02
CA TYR A 121 0.35 3.05 15.89
C TYR A 121 1.82 3.10 15.46
N TRP A 122 2.09 2.82 14.17
CA TRP A 122 3.44 2.68 13.68
C TRP A 122 4.15 4.01 13.49
N VAL A 123 3.52 4.95 12.78
CA VAL A 123 4.11 6.26 12.48
C VAL A 123 3.92 7.24 13.64
N GLY A 124 2.70 7.35 14.15
CA GLY A 124 2.36 8.31 15.20
C GLY A 124 2.95 7.95 16.56
N LYS A 125 2.81 6.69 16.98
CA LYS A 125 3.27 6.19 18.28
C LYS A 125 4.62 5.47 18.22
N ARG A 126 5.20 5.30 17.02
CA ARG A 126 6.48 4.59 16.79
C ARG A 126 6.49 3.17 17.37
N GLY A 127 5.34 2.48 17.32
CA GLY A 127 5.20 1.14 17.87
C GLY A 127 5.33 1.03 19.39
N ASN A 128 5.31 2.12 20.14
CA ASN A 128 5.57 2.14 21.58
C ASN A 128 4.32 1.93 22.47
N VAL A 129 3.18 1.58 21.87
CA VAL A 129 1.96 1.26 22.60
C VAL A 129 1.87 -0.26 22.73
N PRO A 130 1.69 -0.83 23.95
CA PRO A 130 1.44 -2.26 24.10
C PRO A 130 0.16 -2.67 23.39
N ILE A 131 0.22 -3.77 22.63
CA ILE A 131 -0.90 -4.30 21.86
C ILE A 131 -1.15 -5.76 22.24
N SER A 132 -2.42 -6.16 22.19
CA SER A 132 -2.86 -7.54 22.42
C SER A 132 -3.11 -8.32 21.12
N GLY A 133 -3.20 -7.63 19.98
CA GLY A 133 -3.42 -8.28 18.70
C GLY A 133 -3.57 -7.30 17.53
N ILE A 134 -3.82 -7.87 16.35
CA ILE A 134 -4.14 -7.13 15.13
C ILE A 134 -5.49 -7.62 14.61
N ARG A 135 -6.29 -6.68 14.12
CA ARG A 135 -7.58 -6.93 13.49
C ARG A 135 -7.60 -6.30 12.10
N ARG A 136 -7.91 -7.10 11.08
CA ARG A 136 -8.16 -6.63 9.72
C ARG A 136 -9.66 -6.50 9.51
N VAL A 137 -10.06 -5.36 8.95
CA VAL A 137 -11.46 -5.04 8.69
C VAL A 137 -11.57 -4.63 7.22
N THR A 138 -12.43 -5.32 6.49
CA THR A 138 -12.77 -4.99 5.11
C THR A 138 -13.83 -3.88 5.09
N ALA A 139 -13.79 -3.01 4.10
CA ALA A 139 -14.73 -1.89 3.99
C ALA A 139 -16.18 -2.36 3.76
N ASP A 140 -16.36 -3.51 3.10
CA ASP A 140 -17.65 -4.12 2.84
C ASP A 140 -18.17 -5.00 4.00
N GLY A 141 -17.33 -5.25 5.01
CA GLY A 141 -17.67 -6.11 6.16
C GLY A 141 -17.60 -7.61 5.87
N GLU A 142 -17.26 -7.99 4.64
CA GLU A 142 -17.10 -9.39 4.25
C GLU A 142 -15.76 -9.97 4.74
N PRO A 143 -15.62 -11.28 4.89
CA PRO A 143 -14.33 -11.89 5.21
C PRO A 143 -13.25 -11.51 4.20
N LEU A 144 -12.06 -11.16 4.68
CA LEU A 144 -10.92 -10.89 3.80
C LEU A 144 -10.57 -12.13 2.98
N ALA A 145 -10.54 -11.96 1.65
CA ALA A 145 -10.21 -12.99 0.69
C ALA A 145 -9.07 -12.54 -0.23
N ALA A 146 -8.23 -13.49 -0.64
CA ALA A 146 -7.28 -13.25 -1.71
C ALA A 146 -8.02 -13.05 -3.04
N SER A 147 -7.45 -12.24 -3.95
CA SER A 147 -8.01 -12.11 -5.30
C SER A 147 -7.83 -13.42 -6.10
N ASP A 148 -8.74 -13.70 -7.03
CA ASP A 148 -8.65 -14.88 -7.90
C ASP A 148 -7.33 -14.92 -8.68
N ALA A 149 -6.80 -13.76 -9.04
CA ALA A 149 -5.52 -13.63 -9.73
C ALA A 149 -4.35 -14.13 -8.86
N VAL A 150 -4.38 -13.91 -7.54
CA VAL A 150 -3.37 -14.42 -6.61
C VAL A 150 -3.50 -15.93 -6.44
N ILE A 151 -4.72 -16.42 -6.26
CA ILE A 151 -4.97 -17.86 -6.11
C ILE A 151 -4.50 -18.61 -7.36
N SER A 152 -4.92 -18.17 -8.55
CA SER A 152 -4.49 -18.80 -9.82
C SER A 152 -2.97 -18.75 -10.00
N ALA A 153 -2.31 -17.63 -9.66
CA ALA A 153 -0.86 -17.51 -9.79
C ALA A 153 -0.11 -18.47 -8.87
N ILE A 154 -0.63 -18.74 -7.67
CA ILE A 154 -0.05 -19.72 -6.74
C ILE A 154 -0.26 -21.15 -7.25
N GLU A 155 -1.49 -21.47 -7.68
CA GLU A 155 -1.85 -22.81 -8.16
C GLU A 155 -1.13 -23.21 -9.44
N GLU A 156 -0.87 -22.27 -10.34
CA GLU A 156 -0.19 -22.47 -11.62
C GLU A 156 1.35 -22.42 -11.52
N SER A 157 1.91 -22.06 -10.35
CA SER A 157 3.35 -21.89 -10.18
C SER A 157 4.07 -23.23 -9.99
N ASP A 158 5.29 -23.35 -10.53
CA ASP A 158 6.19 -24.49 -10.27
C ASP A 158 6.76 -24.49 -8.84
N GLY A 159 6.66 -23.39 -8.13
CA GLY A 159 7.14 -23.25 -6.75
C GLY A 159 6.83 -21.88 -6.16
N VAL A 160 6.74 -21.83 -4.85
CA VAL A 160 6.46 -20.63 -4.07
C VAL A 160 7.62 -20.33 -3.14
N ILE A 161 8.13 -19.11 -3.19
CA ILE A 161 9.16 -18.61 -2.27
C ILE A 161 8.52 -17.58 -1.35
N ILE A 162 8.54 -17.87 -0.05
CA ILE A 162 8.06 -16.90 0.97
C ILE A 162 9.23 -16.00 1.33
N GLY A 163 9.12 -14.72 0.97
CA GLY A 163 10.09 -13.70 1.36
C GLY A 163 9.96 -13.27 2.82
N PRO A 164 10.99 -12.61 3.39
CA PRO A 164 10.90 -12.05 4.73
C PRO A 164 9.84 -10.94 4.76
N SER A 165 8.98 -10.98 5.77
CA SER A 165 7.94 -9.99 6.02
C SER A 165 7.72 -9.84 7.52
N ASN A 166 6.96 -8.84 7.93
CA ASN A 166 6.61 -8.69 9.34
C ASN A 166 5.62 -9.81 9.73
N PRO A 167 5.97 -10.70 10.66
CA PRO A 167 5.14 -11.87 11.00
C PRO A 167 3.84 -11.52 11.71
N VAL A 168 3.67 -10.27 12.11
CA VAL A 168 2.50 -9.79 12.87
C VAL A 168 1.52 -9.05 11.97
N THR A 169 2.02 -8.24 11.03
CA THR A 169 1.21 -7.34 10.20
C THR A 169 1.04 -7.81 8.75
N SER A 170 1.79 -8.80 8.33
CA SER A 170 1.75 -9.30 6.94
C SER A 170 1.13 -10.67 6.85
#